data_a6f09263d94714dd73cfe65a6c21d204
#
_entry.id   a6f09263d94714dd73cfe65a6c21d204
#
_cell.length_a   1.000
_cell.length_b   1.000
_cell.length_c   1.000
_cell.angle_alpha   90.00
_cell.angle_beta   90.00
_cell.angle_gamma   90.00
#
_symmetry.space_group_name_H-M   'P 1'
#
loop_
_entity.id
_entity.type
_entity.pdbx_description
1 polymer ?
#
loop_
_entity_poly.entity_id
_entity_poly.type
_entity_poly.pdbx_seq_one_letter_code
_entity_poly.pdbx_strand_id
1 'polypeptide(L)'
;MRTFAKISQVAHYVPEQLVSNDDLAQIMDTSDDWIASRTGIRQRRIVVDENTSDLASQVAQSLLDKSGVAADEIDFIIVATITPDSVMPSTAARVQAAIGAKKAFAYDLVAACSGFVFALSTADKLISSGIYQKGIVIGAEVLSKTLDWTDRGTAVLFGDGAGGVLLEASPEQHFLAEINRTDGSRGLGLTSGQIGLHSPFSKEGSNQPYLQMDGRAIFEFAVRDVTKTIAELLDSQGLTGDEVDYFLLHQANSRILAKMAGKLGIGIEKFPANMMHYGNTSAASIPILLSECVEAGSLRLDGSQTVVLAGFGGGLTWGTLLLKL
;
A
#
# COMPACT_ATOMS: atom_id res chain seq x y z
N MET A 1 5.45 -2.58 32.19
CA MET A 1 4.29 -1.98 31.53
C MET A 1 4.12 -2.63 30.16
N ARG A 2 2.88 -2.78 29.69
CA ARG A 2 2.65 -3.28 28.32
C ARG A 2 3.00 -2.14 27.34
N THR A 3 3.74 -2.45 26.28
CA THR A 3 4.13 -1.52 25.24
C THR A 3 3.25 -1.75 24.00
N PHE A 4 2.83 -0.68 23.35
CA PHE A 4 2.03 -0.72 22.12
C PHE A 4 2.71 0.14 21.07
N ALA A 5 2.36 -0.06 19.81
CA ALA A 5 2.79 0.82 18.74
C ALA A 5 1.77 1.95 18.51
N LYS A 6 2.26 3.11 18.10
CA LYS A 6 1.43 4.19 17.54
C LYS A 6 2.07 4.73 16.25
N ILE A 7 1.25 5.19 15.33
CA ILE A 7 1.71 5.99 14.19
C ILE A 7 1.93 7.42 14.70
N SER A 8 3.19 7.86 14.68
CA SER A 8 3.57 9.19 15.18
C SER A 8 3.80 10.21 14.07
N GLN A 9 4.10 9.75 12.84
CA GLN A 9 4.30 10.62 11.68
C GLN A 9 3.95 9.88 10.39
N VAL A 10 3.56 10.66 9.37
CA VAL A 10 3.24 10.18 8.01
C VAL A 10 3.96 11.01 6.97
N ALA A 11 4.30 10.37 5.85
CA ALA A 11 4.84 11.06 4.68
C ALA A 11 4.49 10.30 3.41
N HIS A 12 4.52 11.00 2.28
CA HIS A 12 4.43 10.40 0.96
C HIS A 12 5.34 11.12 -0.03
N TYR A 13 5.66 10.44 -1.11
CA TYR A 13 6.36 10.97 -2.26
C TYR A 13 5.79 10.37 -3.54
N VAL A 14 5.54 11.20 -4.53
CA VAL A 14 5.09 10.78 -5.86
C VAL A 14 5.97 11.44 -6.92
N PRO A 15 6.27 10.75 -8.04
CA PRO A 15 7.07 11.32 -9.12
C PRO A 15 6.50 12.63 -9.64
N GLU A 16 7.36 13.51 -10.15
CA GLU A 16 6.93 14.80 -10.71
C GLU A 16 6.17 14.65 -12.04
N GLN A 17 6.55 13.64 -12.84
CA GLN A 17 5.92 13.42 -14.14
C GLN A 17 4.46 13.00 -14.00
N LEU A 18 3.56 13.86 -14.47
CA LEU A 18 2.14 13.57 -14.58
C LEU A 18 1.85 13.01 -15.97
N VAL A 19 1.13 11.87 -16.00
CA VAL A 19 0.63 11.24 -17.22
C VAL A 19 -0.90 11.18 -17.15
N SER A 20 -1.56 11.92 -18.05
CA SER A 20 -3.02 11.96 -18.17
C SER A 20 -3.57 10.75 -18.95
N ASN A 21 -4.88 10.58 -18.95
CA ASN A 21 -5.52 9.59 -19.81
C ASN A 21 -5.39 9.96 -21.30
N ASP A 22 -5.33 11.26 -21.62
CA ASP A 22 -5.12 11.73 -22.99
C ASP A 22 -3.68 11.43 -23.48
N ASP A 23 -2.68 11.48 -22.60
CA ASP A 23 -1.32 11.05 -22.93
C ASP A 23 -1.29 9.54 -23.26
N LEU A 24 -2.01 8.71 -22.49
CA LEU A 24 -2.13 7.28 -22.79
C LEU A 24 -2.83 7.01 -24.11
N ALA A 25 -3.80 7.84 -24.48
CA ALA A 25 -4.49 7.73 -25.77
C ALA A 25 -3.57 7.98 -26.98
N GLN A 26 -2.37 8.56 -26.78
CA GLN A 26 -1.38 8.72 -27.85
C GLN A 26 -0.61 7.41 -28.12
N ILE A 27 -0.56 6.50 -27.17
CA ILE A 27 0.26 5.27 -27.26
C ILE A 27 -0.57 3.97 -27.29
N MET A 28 -1.88 4.04 -27.00
CA MET A 28 -2.76 2.88 -27.04
C MET A 28 -4.21 3.27 -27.40
N ASP A 29 -5.02 2.32 -27.85
CA ASP A 29 -6.43 2.51 -28.20
C ASP A 29 -7.28 2.67 -26.93
N THR A 30 -7.39 3.89 -26.41
CA THR A 30 -8.16 4.24 -25.20
C THR A 30 -8.63 5.71 -25.26
N SER A 31 -9.35 6.16 -24.22
CA SER A 31 -9.77 7.57 -24.04
C SER A 31 -9.97 7.89 -22.57
N ASP A 32 -9.97 9.18 -22.20
CA ASP A 32 -10.29 9.61 -20.84
C ASP A 32 -11.67 9.10 -20.40
N ASP A 33 -12.69 9.22 -21.25
CA ASP A 33 -14.03 8.72 -20.94
C ASP A 33 -14.06 7.20 -20.68
N TRP A 34 -13.30 6.43 -21.46
CA TRP A 34 -13.23 4.98 -21.30
C TRP A 34 -12.57 4.59 -19.97
N ILE A 35 -11.44 5.23 -19.63
CA ILE A 35 -10.70 4.94 -18.39
C ILE A 35 -11.48 5.45 -17.17
N ALA A 36 -11.83 6.73 -17.16
CA ALA A 36 -12.45 7.37 -16.00
C ALA A 36 -13.81 6.78 -15.64
N SER A 37 -14.66 6.47 -16.64
CA SER A 37 -15.97 5.87 -16.38
C SER A 37 -15.87 4.45 -15.77
N ARG A 38 -14.77 3.72 -15.96
CA ARG A 38 -14.57 2.36 -15.47
C ARG A 38 -13.79 2.29 -14.17
N THR A 39 -12.92 3.27 -13.93
CA THR A 39 -11.93 3.21 -12.85
C THR A 39 -11.99 4.39 -11.89
N GLY A 40 -12.46 5.55 -12.34
CA GLY A 40 -12.36 6.82 -11.65
C GLY A 40 -11.00 7.52 -11.82
N ILE A 41 -10.03 6.88 -12.51
CA ILE A 41 -8.67 7.40 -12.70
C ILE A 41 -8.66 8.41 -13.84
N ARG A 42 -8.05 9.59 -13.60
CA ARG A 42 -7.87 10.65 -14.58
C ARG A 42 -6.41 10.83 -15.01
N GLN A 43 -5.50 10.58 -14.07
CA GLN A 43 -4.07 10.71 -14.25
C GLN A 43 -3.30 9.79 -13.31
N ARG A 44 -2.01 9.66 -13.53
CA ARG A 44 -1.07 8.94 -12.66
C ARG A 44 0.26 9.65 -12.66
N ARG A 45 1.10 9.27 -11.70
CA ARG A 45 2.49 9.69 -11.65
C ARG A 45 3.37 8.56 -12.12
N ILE A 46 4.34 8.85 -12.94
CA ILE A 46 5.27 7.87 -13.52
C ILE A 46 6.70 8.37 -13.31
N VAL A 47 7.59 7.51 -12.85
CA VAL A 47 9.02 7.83 -12.71
C VAL A 47 9.67 8.10 -14.06
N VAL A 48 10.70 8.93 -14.05
CA VAL A 48 11.56 9.16 -15.23
C VAL A 48 12.90 8.44 -15.04
N ASP A 49 13.61 8.77 -13.96
CA ASP A 49 14.95 8.23 -13.65
C ASP A 49 15.03 7.56 -12.27
N GLU A 50 13.97 7.70 -11.46
CA GLU A 50 13.90 7.17 -10.10
C GLU A 50 13.53 5.68 -10.10
N ASN A 51 13.95 4.96 -9.08
CA ASN A 51 13.50 3.60 -8.82
C ASN A 51 12.79 3.50 -7.46
N THR A 52 12.31 2.34 -7.11
CA THR A 52 11.51 2.11 -5.89
C THR A 52 12.25 2.54 -4.62
N SER A 53 13.56 2.27 -4.53
CA SER A 53 14.35 2.70 -3.37
C SER A 53 14.52 4.21 -3.29
N ASP A 54 14.54 4.92 -4.43
CA ASP A 54 14.62 6.39 -4.43
C ASP A 54 13.34 6.99 -3.85
N LEU A 55 12.16 6.54 -4.33
CA LEU A 55 10.86 7.00 -3.81
C LEU A 55 10.73 6.69 -2.30
N ALA A 56 11.07 5.47 -1.89
CA ALA A 56 11.01 5.05 -0.49
C ALA A 56 11.99 5.85 0.40
N SER A 57 13.18 6.20 -0.11
CA SER A 57 14.16 7.01 0.62
C SER A 57 13.68 8.44 0.85
N GLN A 58 13.00 9.05 -0.13
CA GLN A 58 12.36 10.37 0.03
C GLN A 58 11.30 10.35 1.15
N VAL A 59 10.48 9.29 1.19
CA VAL A 59 9.49 9.10 2.26
C VAL A 59 10.17 8.95 3.62
N ALA A 60 11.19 8.08 3.73
CA ALA A 60 11.91 7.85 4.98
C ALA A 60 12.59 9.13 5.49
N GLN A 61 13.25 9.88 4.62
CA GLN A 61 13.87 11.16 4.98
C GLN A 61 12.82 12.19 5.45
N SER A 62 11.70 12.29 4.72
CA SER A 62 10.59 13.18 5.11
C SER A 62 10.00 12.83 6.48
N LEU A 63 9.89 11.55 6.82
CA LEU A 63 9.45 11.10 8.14
C LEU A 63 10.41 11.56 9.23
N LEU A 64 11.72 11.44 9.03
CA LEU A 64 12.73 11.90 9.97
C LEU A 64 12.70 13.43 10.12
N ASP A 65 12.64 14.15 9.01
CA ASP A 65 12.62 15.63 9.02
C ASP A 65 11.36 16.17 9.74
N LYS A 66 10.19 15.60 9.47
CA LYS A 66 8.92 16.00 10.08
C LYS A 66 8.85 15.64 11.57
N SER A 67 9.41 14.52 11.98
CA SER A 67 9.36 14.06 13.39
C SER A 67 10.48 14.61 14.25
N GLY A 68 11.61 15.03 13.65
CA GLY A 68 12.83 15.38 14.36
C GLY A 68 13.57 14.18 14.96
N VAL A 69 13.16 12.95 14.64
CA VAL A 69 13.81 11.71 15.10
C VAL A 69 15.11 11.51 14.33
N ALA A 70 16.20 11.23 15.04
CA ALA A 70 17.47 10.94 14.40
C ALA A 70 17.48 9.54 13.75
N ALA A 71 18.14 9.41 12.59
CA ALA A 71 18.24 8.13 11.88
C ALA A 71 18.78 6.99 12.75
N ASP A 72 19.72 7.29 13.65
CA ASP A 72 20.32 6.32 14.59
C ASP A 72 19.36 5.84 15.70
N GLU A 73 18.17 6.45 15.82
CA GLU A 73 17.13 6.00 16.74
C GLU A 73 16.18 4.98 16.12
N ILE A 74 16.24 4.76 14.82
CA ILE A 74 15.39 3.80 14.11
C ILE A 74 15.94 2.40 14.34
N ASP A 75 15.08 1.51 14.82
CA ASP A 75 15.39 0.11 15.11
C ASP A 75 15.18 -0.79 13.89
N PHE A 76 14.14 -0.50 13.07
CA PHE A 76 13.85 -1.30 11.89
C PHE A 76 13.19 -0.47 10.77
N ILE A 77 13.37 -0.98 9.53
CA ILE A 77 12.71 -0.45 8.32
C ILE A 77 12.09 -1.63 7.58
N ILE A 78 10.78 -1.56 7.30
CA ILE A 78 10.07 -2.52 6.47
C ILE A 78 9.53 -1.79 5.25
N VAL A 79 9.91 -2.26 4.06
CA VAL A 79 9.36 -1.75 2.79
C VAL A 79 8.45 -2.82 2.18
N ALA A 80 7.17 -2.50 2.03
CA ALA A 80 6.22 -3.32 1.31
C ALA A 80 6.29 -2.97 -0.18
N THR A 81 6.75 -3.91 -1.00
CA THR A 81 6.90 -3.71 -2.45
C THR A 81 6.86 -5.03 -3.22
N ILE A 82 6.33 -5.00 -4.45
CA ILE A 82 6.44 -6.05 -5.47
C ILE A 82 7.31 -5.60 -6.65
N THR A 83 7.79 -4.38 -6.61
CA THR A 83 8.61 -3.76 -7.65
C THR A 83 9.96 -3.29 -7.10
N PRO A 84 10.73 -4.15 -6.41
CA PRO A 84 12.03 -3.75 -5.89
C PRO A 84 12.97 -3.35 -7.03
N ASP A 85 14.01 -2.60 -6.73
CA ASP A 85 15.09 -2.29 -7.68
C ASP A 85 15.77 -3.56 -8.16
N SER A 86 15.96 -4.49 -7.25
CA SER A 86 16.56 -5.81 -7.45
C SER A 86 16.08 -6.77 -6.36
N VAL A 87 16.17 -8.07 -6.62
CA VAL A 87 15.87 -9.08 -5.59
C VAL A 87 16.85 -8.96 -4.41
N MET A 88 18.10 -8.56 -4.67
CA MET A 88 19.16 -8.41 -3.68
C MET A 88 20.18 -7.34 -4.14
N PRO A 89 20.53 -6.33 -3.32
CA PRO A 89 20.01 -6.06 -1.98
C PRO A 89 18.54 -5.64 -2.00
N SER A 90 17.85 -5.80 -0.84
CA SER A 90 16.46 -5.38 -0.69
C SER A 90 16.30 -3.86 -0.81
N THR A 91 15.12 -3.41 -1.18
CA THR A 91 14.76 -1.98 -1.21
C THR A 91 14.95 -1.34 0.16
N ALA A 92 14.49 -2.01 1.22
CA ALA A 92 14.65 -1.52 2.60
C ALA A 92 16.12 -1.36 3.03
N ALA A 93 17.02 -2.25 2.57
CA ALA A 93 18.45 -2.10 2.85
C ALA A 93 19.05 -0.87 2.13
N ARG A 94 18.58 -0.56 0.92
CA ARG A 94 18.97 0.66 0.20
C ARG A 94 18.47 1.91 0.91
N VAL A 95 17.21 1.91 1.37
CA VAL A 95 16.62 3.01 2.15
C VAL A 95 17.41 3.22 3.45
N GLN A 96 17.71 2.14 4.17
CA GLN A 96 18.50 2.18 5.41
C GLN A 96 19.85 2.88 5.21
N ALA A 97 20.55 2.55 4.13
CA ALA A 97 21.81 3.17 3.78
C ALA A 97 21.64 4.65 3.38
N ALA A 98 20.61 4.96 2.59
CA ALA A 98 20.35 6.32 2.09
C ALA A 98 20.08 7.32 3.22
N ILE A 99 19.30 6.94 4.24
CA ILE A 99 18.98 7.81 5.38
C ILE A 99 20.00 7.70 6.52
N GLY A 100 21.01 6.84 6.40
CA GLY A 100 22.05 6.68 7.42
C GLY A 100 21.59 6.00 8.71
N ALA A 101 20.53 5.21 8.71
CA ALA A 101 19.97 4.51 9.87
C ALA A 101 20.80 3.26 10.24
N LYS A 102 22.05 3.45 10.66
CA LYS A 102 23.08 2.39 10.82
C LYS A 102 22.71 1.29 11.82
N LYS A 103 21.81 1.57 12.77
CA LYS A 103 21.37 0.61 13.79
C LYS A 103 20.15 -0.21 13.34
N ALA A 104 19.42 0.29 12.36
CA ALA A 104 18.20 -0.36 11.89
C ALA A 104 18.51 -1.65 11.13
N PHE A 105 17.80 -2.74 11.43
CA PHE A 105 17.69 -3.84 10.50
C PHE A 105 16.59 -3.53 9.46
N ALA A 106 16.73 -4.07 8.24
CA ALA A 106 15.85 -3.70 7.15
C ALA A 106 15.56 -4.89 6.24
N TYR A 107 14.29 -5.02 5.79
CA TYR A 107 13.87 -6.05 4.85
C TYR A 107 12.61 -5.63 4.08
N ASP A 108 12.45 -6.22 2.88
CA ASP A 108 11.24 -6.05 2.08
C ASP A 108 10.19 -7.10 2.47
N LEU A 109 8.91 -6.68 2.42
CA LEU A 109 7.76 -7.55 2.63
C LEU A 109 6.95 -7.62 1.34
N VAL A 110 6.68 -8.83 0.85
CA VAL A 110 5.93 -9.08 -0.38
C VAL A 110 4.53 -9.61 -0.05
N ALA A 111 3.52 -8.76 -0.22
CA ALA A 111 2.10 -9.11 -0.12
C ALA A 111 1.23 -8.23 -1.04
N ALA A 112 1.78 -7.83 -2.18
CA ALA A 112 1.15 -6.99 -3.19
C ALA A 112 0.44 -5.76 -2.57
N CYS A 113 -0.76 -5.42 -3.04
CA CYS A 113 -1.48 -4.23 -2.58
C CYS A 113 -1.92 -4.30 -1.10
N SER A 114 -1.86 -5.46 -0.44
CA SER A 114 -2.05 -5.59 1.02
C SER A 114 -0.74 -5.41 1.81
N GLY A 115 0.39 -5.26 1.12
CA GLY A 115 1.73 -5.27 1.72
C GLY A 115 1.91 -4.26 2.84
N PHE A 116 1.42 -3.03 2.67
CA PHE A 116 1.51 -2.00 3.71
C PHE A 116 0.76 -2.39 4.99
N VAL A 117 -0.46 -2.94 4.87
CA VAL A 117 -1.26 -3.40 6.03
C VAL A 117 -0.56 -4.55 6.74
N PHE A 118 0.01 -5.51 6.00
CA PHE A 118 0.77 -6.62 6.58
C PHE A 118 2.07 -6.14 7.25
N ALA A 119 2.74 -5.15 6.66
CA ALA A 119 3.93 -4.54 7.24
C ALA A 119 3.63 -3.78 8.54
N LEU A 120 2.51 -3.03 8.59
CA LEU A 120 2.03 -2.38 9.82
C LEU A 120 1.70 -3.39 10.92
N SER A 121 0.98 -4.46 10.57
CA SER A 121 0.67 -5.57 11.49
C SER A 121 1.96 -6.18 12.07
N THR A 122 2.97 -6.41 11.23
CA THR A 122 4.28 -6.91 11.65
C THR A 122 4.99 -5.93 12.56
N ALA A 123 5.02 -4.65 12.19
CA ALA A 123 5.70 -3.59 12.95
C ALA A 123 5.07 -3.36 14.33
N ASP A 124 3.73 -3.43 14.43
CA ASP A 124 3.04 -3.41 15.73
C ASP A 124 3.56 -4.52 16.65
N LYS A 125 3.71 -5.76 16.13
CA LYS A 125 4.21 -6.89 16.96
C LYS A 125 5.68 -6.69 17.35
N LEU A 126 6.51 -6.12 16.46
CA LEU A 126 7.90 -5.80 16.77
C LEU A 126 7.99 -4.80 17.94
N ILE A 127 7.24 -3.71 17.91
CA ILE A 127 7.21 -2.70 18.99
C ILE A 127 6.55 -3.28 20.24
N SER A 128 5.43 -3.97 20.11
CA SER A 128 4.69 -4.56 21.24
C SER A 128 5.48 -5.66 21.96
N SER A 129 6.53 -6.23 21.34
CA SER A 129 7.48 -7.11 22.00
C SER A 129 8.27 -6.43 23.13
N GLY A 130 8.33 -5.09 23.12
CA GLY A 130 9.12 -4.28 24.05
C GLY A 130 10.61 -4.23 23.74
N ILE A 131 11.07 -4.89 22.66
CA ILE A 131 12.48 -4.90 22.23
C ILE A 131 12.81 -3.66 21.41
N TYR A 132 11.91 -3.28 20.50
CA TYR A 132 12.07 -2.16 19.58
C TYR A 132 11.18 -1.01 19.96
N GLN A 133 11.67 0.22 19.74
CA GLN A 133 10.99 1.45 20.16
C GLN A 133 10.50 2.28 18.98
N LYS A 134 11.23 2.27 17.86
CA LYS A 134 10.96 3.09 16.68
C LYS A 134 11.17 2.31 15.40
N GLY A 135 10.22 2.40 14.47
CA GLY A 135 10.33 1.75 13.17
C GLY A 135 9.69 2.55 12.06
N ILE A 136 10.19 2.37 10.85
CA ILE A 136 9.65 2.96 9.63
C ILE A 136 9.00 1.86 8.82
N VAL A 137 7.75 2.09 8.38
CA VAL A 137 7.02 1.22 7.46
C VAL A 137 6.65 2.02 6.22
N ILE A 138 7.04 1.53 5.05
CA ILE A 138 6.82 2.18 3.76
C ILE A 138 6.15 1.20 2.81
N GLY A 139 5.14 1.67 2.07
CA GLY A 139 4.68 1.05 0.84
C GLY A 139 5.25 1.84 -0.33
N ALA A 140 5.98 1.20 -1.24
CA ALA A 140 6.63 1.86 -2.36
C ALA A 140 6.58 1.01 -3.61
N GLU A 141 6.19 1.61 -4.74
CA GLU A 141 6.06 0.90 -6.00
C GLU A 141 6.45 1.76 -7.19
N VAL A 142 7.15 1.14 -8.12
CA VAL A 142 7.34 1.59 -9.50
C VAL A 142 6.69 0.56 -10.40
N LEU A 143 5.36 0.62 -10.50
CA LEU A 143 4.58 -0.35 -11.27
C LEU A 143 4.76 -0.17 -12.77
N SER A 144 5.06 1.04 -13.20
CA SER A 144 5.29 1.40 -14.60
C SER A 144 6.33 0.50 -15.30
N LYS A 145 7.34 0.00 -14.56
CA LYS A 145 8.38 -0.91 -15.10
C LYS A 145 7.89 -2.36 -15.29
N THR A 146 6.71 -2.72 -14.76
CA THR A 146 6.14 -4.08 -14.83
C THR A 146 4.94 -4.17 -15.76
N LEU A 147 4.56 -3.06 -16.42
CA LEU A 147 3.39 -3.03 -17.30
C LEU A 147 3.77 -3.38 -18.73
N ASP A 148 2.91 -4.13 -19.39
CA ASP A 148 2.88 -4.19 -20.84
C ASP A 148 2.09 -2.99 -21.36
N TRP A 149 2.81 -1.97 -21.87
CA TRP A 149 2.20 -0.74 -22.38
C TRP A 149 1.37 -0.91 -23.65
N THR A 150 1.30 -2.14 -24.17
CA THR A 150 0.39 -2.50 -25.28
C THR A 150 -0.94 -3.08 -24.78
N ASP A 151 -1.01 -3.49 -23.49
CA ASP A 151 -2.22 -3.99 -22.86
C ASP A 151 -2.97 -2.87 -22.12
N ARG A 152 -3.99 -2.29 -22.78
CA ARG A 152 -4.86 -1.28 -22.15
C ARG A 152 -5.69 -1.82 -20.96
N GLY A 153 -5.76 -3.14 -20.77
CA GLY A 153 -6.47 -3.75 -19.65
C GLY A 153 -5.80 -3.53 -18.31
N THR A 154 -4.48 -3.38 -18.32
CA THR A 154 -3.65 -3.18 -17.12
C THR A 154 -2.93 -1.84 -17.12
N ALA A 155 -2.31 -1.42 -18.23
CA ALA A 155 -1.47 -0.22 -18.29
C ALA A 155 -2.18 1.08 -17.88
N VAL A 156 -3.48 1.18 -18.12
CA VAL A 156 -4.27 2.39 -17.78
C VAL A 156 -4.58 2.53 -16.28
N LEU A 157 -4.32 1.49 -15.47
CA LEU A 157 -4.74 1.45 -14.08
C LEU A 157 -3.69 1.98 -13.11
N PHE A 158 -2.42 1.69 -13.38
CA PHE A 158 -1.36 1.80 -12.38
C PHE A 158 -0.58 3.10 -12.48
N GLY A 159 0.00 3.49 -11.36
CA GLY A 159 0.93 4.59 -11.23
C GLY A 159 2.00 4.28 -10.19
N ASP A 160 3.00 5.15 -10.09
CA ASP A 160 4.17 5.02 -9.23
C ASP A 160 4.05 5.95 -8.03
N GLY A 161 4.62 5.54 -6.89
CA GLY A 161 4.64 6.34 -5.69
C GLY A 161 5.10 5.58 -4.45
N ALA A 162 5.31 6.31 -3.38
CA ALA A 162 5.63 5.79 -2.07
C ALA A 162 4.91 6.57 -0.98
N GLY A 163 4.55 5.89 0.08
CA GLY A 163 4.05 6.50 1.31
C GLY A 163 4.45 5.66 2.51
N GLY A 164 4.52 6.30 3.68
CA GLY A 164 4.98 5.58 4.85
C GLY A 164 4.65 6.28 6.15
N VAL A 165 4.95 5.57 7.23
CA VAL A 165 4.72 6.02 8.59
C VAL A 165 5.94 5.76 9.46
N LEU A 166 6.13 6.63 10.45
CA LEU A 166 6.96 6.37 11.62
C LEU A 166 6.09 5.79 12.72
N LEU A 167 6.53 4.67 13.26
CA LEU A 167 5.93 4.04 14.42
C LEU A 167 6.81 4.25 15.64
N GLU A 168 6.20 4.56 16.76
CA GLU A 168 6.87 4.70 18.05
C GLU A 168 6.15 3.89 19.13
N ALA A 169 6.90 3.49 20.14
CA ALA A 169 6.36 2.85 21.33
C ALA A 169 5.45 3.79 22.11
N SER A 170 4.32 3.30 22.58
CA SER A 170 3.30 4.03 23.35
C SER A 170 2.84 3.21 24.53
N PRO A 171 2.51 3.84 25.68
CA PRO A 171 1.81 3.17 26.78
C PRO A 171 0.32 2.89 26.45
N GLU A 172 -0.25 3.58 25.46
CA GLU A 172 -1.64 3.48 25.05
C GLU A 172 -1.77 2.59 23.81
N GLN A 173 -2.88 1.85 23.74
CA GLN A 173 -3.14 0.96 22.61
C GLN A 173 -3.78 1.71 21.45
N HIS A 174 -3.06 1.76 20.32
CA HIS A 174 -3.52 2.38 19.08
C HIS A 174 -3.92 1.34 18.00
N PHE A 175 -3.28 0.18 17.98
CA PHE A 175 -3.68 -0.96 17.14
C PHE A 175 -4.69 -1.80 17.92
N LEU A 176 -5.98 -1.68 17.56
CA LEU A 176 -7.08 -2.25 18.35
C LEU A 176 -7.38 -3.69 17.95
N ALA A 177 -7.43 -3.95 16.64
CA ALA A 177 -7.71 -5.27 16.08
C ALA A 177 -7.15 -5.41 14.66
N GLU A 178 -6.97 -6.69 14.25
CA GLU A 178 -6.51 -7.01 12.90
C GLU A 178 -7.07 -8.35 12.41
N ILE A 179 -7.27 -8.48 11.10
CA ILE A 179 -7.52 -9.74 10.42
C ILE A 179 -6.70 -9.76 9.13
N ASN A 180 -5.71 -10.66 9.05
CA ASN A 180 -4.91 -10.89 7.86
C ASN A 180 -5.22 -12.27 7.28
N ARG A 181 -5.39 -12.38 5.96
CA ARG A 181 -5.76 -13.61 5.25
C ARG A 181 -5.01 -13.78 3.95
N THR A 182 -4.88 -15.03 3.51
CA THR A 182 -4.31 -15.42 2.23
C THR A 182 -5.09 -16.57 1.63
N ASP A 183 -5.32 -16.53 0.32
CA ASP A 183 -5.85 -17.65 -0.47
C ASP A 183 -4.98 -17.86 -1.71
N GLY A 184 -3.94 -18.67 -1.56
CA GLY A 184 -2.99 -18.99 -2.62
C GLY A 184 -3.60 -19.79 -3.77
N SER A 185 -4.75 -20.44 -3.57
CA SER A 185 -5.43 -21.19 -4.64
C SER A 185 -5.96 -20.30 -5.76
N ARG A 186 -6.16 -19.01 -5.50
CA ARG A 186 -6.61 -17.99 -6.46
C ARG A 186 -5.48 -17.08 -6.96
N GLY A 187 -4.22 -17.41 -6.65
CA GLY A 187 -3.06 -16.56 -6.95
C GLY A 187 -2.86 -16.21 -8.42
N LEU A 188 -3.28 -17.09 -9.32
CA LEU A 188 -3.18 -16.86 -10.77
C LEU A 188 -4.08 -15.73 -11.30
N GLY A 189 -5.01 -15.22 -10.49
CA GLY A 189 -5.86 -14.08 -10.86
C GLY A 189 -5.13 -12.72 -10.94
N LEU A 190 -3.95 -12.62 -10.34
CA LEU A 190 -3.09 -11.42 -10.40
C LEU A 190 -1.63 -11.83 -10.17
N THR A 191 -0.82 -11.76 -11.23
CA THR A 191 0.59 -12.18 -11.23
C THR A 191 1.49 -11.09 -11.79
N SER A 192 2.75 -11.09 -11.38
CA SER A 192 3.80 -10.21 -11.93
C SER A 192 5.18 -10.80 -11.65
N GLY A 193 6.14 -10.56 -12.53
CA GLY A 193 7.55 -10.84 -12.27
C GLY A 193 7.92 -12.31 -12.15
N GLN A 194 7.26 -13.21 -12.90
CA GLN A 194 7.60 -14.62 -12.88
C GLN A 194 9.00 -14.85 -13.47
N ILE A 195 9.86 -15.48 -12.67
CA ILE A 195 11.23 -15.86 -13.07
C ILE A 195 11.23 -17.34 -13.44
N GLY A 196 11.66 -17.66 -14.67
CA GLY A 196 11.83 -19.02 -15.15
C GLY A 196 13.06 -19.71 -14.52
N LEU A 197 13.06 -21.02 -14.62
CA LEU A 197 14.21 -21.81 -14.18
C LEU A 197 15.33 -21.74 -15.25
N HIS A 198 16.48 -21.15 -14.89
CA HIS A 198 17.66 -21.01 -15.75
C HIS A 198 18.84 -21.74 -15.14
N SER A 199 18.81 -23.07 -15.20
CA SER A 199 19.87 -23.93 -14.69
C SER A 199 20.23 -24.97 -15.77
N PRO A 200 21.49 -25.37 -15.91
CA PRO A 200 21.84 -26.45 -16.82
C PRO A 200 21.21 -27.80 -16.44
N PHE A 201 20.61 -27.90 -15.27
CA PHE A 201 19.95 -29.09 -14.73
C PHE A 201 18.41 -29.00 -14.78
N SER A 202 17.82 -27.87 -15.20
CA SER A 202 16.39 -27.67 -15.30
C SER A 202 15.92 -27.73 -16.76
N LYS A 203 14.63 -28.06 -16.96
CA LYS A 203 13.98 -27.80 -18.26
C LYS A 203 13.88 -26.29 -18.45
N GLU A 204 13.95 -25.83 -19.72
CA GLU A 204 13.77 -24.42 -20.06
C GLU A 204 12.52 -23.83 -19.38
N GLY A 205 12.70 -22.72 -18.69
CA GLY A 205 11.65 -21.91 -18.09
C GLY A 205 11.51 -20.60 -18.86
N SER A 206 10.29 -20.11 -19.01
CA SER A 206 10.02 -18.79 -19.57
C SER A 206 9.88 -17.75 -18.45
N ASN A 207 10.43 -16.56 -18.66
CA ASN A 207 10.14 -15.40 -17.82
C ASN A 207 8.82 -14.76 -18.26
N GLN A 208 8.00 -14.34 -17.29
CA GLN A 208 6.83 -13.50 -17.53
C GLN A 208 6.97 -12.25 -16.66
N PRO A 209 7.62 -11.20 -17.19
CA PRO A 209 7.93 -10.01 -16.39
C PRO A 209 6.73 -9.12 -16.12
N TYR A 210 5.75 -9.13 -17.04
CA TYR A 210 4.64 -8.20 -17.00
C TYR A 210 3.55 -8.61 -16.01
N LEU A 211 2.91 -7.60 -15.44
CA LEU A 211 1.71 -7.76 -14.61
C LEU A 211 0.55 -8.26 -15.47
N GLN A 212 -0.11 -9.32 -14.99
CA GLN A 212 -1.30 -9.90 -15.59
C GLN A 212 -2.43 -9.97 -14.57
N MET A 213 -3.64 -9.59 -14.97
CA MET A 213 -4.78 -9.50 -14.05
C MET A 213 -6.09 -9.98 -14.70
N ASP A 214 -6.80 -10.88 -14.01
CA ASP A 214 -8.23 -11.09 -14.22
C ASP A 214 -9.02 -10.06 -13.41
N GLY A 215 -9.31 -8.92 -14.05
CA GLY A 215 -9.98 -7.79 -13.39
C GLY A 215 -11.36 -8.16 -12.82
N ARG A 216 -12.07 -9.14 -13.42
CA ARG A 216 -13.37 -9.60 -12.91
C ARG A 216 -13.21 -10.41 -11.62
N ALA A 217 -12.29 -11.34 -11.60
CA ALA A 217 -12.01 -12.17 -10.41
C ALA A 217 -11.54 -11.30 -9.24
N ILE A 218 -10.67 -10.32 -9.50
CA ILE A 218 -10.20 -9.38 -8.49
C ILE A 218 -11.31 -8.47 -7.96
N PHE A 219 -12.20 -7.98 -8.85
CA PHE A 219 -13.36 -7.19 -8.43
C PHE A 219 -14.30 -8.00 -7.52
N GLU A 220 -14.67 -9.22 -7.92
CA GLU A 220 -15.53 -10.11 -7.14
C GLU A 220 -14.91 -10.45 -5.78
N PHE A 221 -13.61 -10.71 -5.74
CA PHE A 221 -12.85 -10.95 -4.52
C PHE A 221 -12.92 -9.74 -3.57
N ALA A 222 -12.57 -8.55 -4.04
CA ALA A 222 -12.59 -7.33 -3.22
C ALA A 222 -13.97 -7.08 -2.61
N VAL A 223 -15.00 -7.10 -3.44
CA VAL A 223 -16.38 -6.80 -3.01
C VAL A 223 -16.97 -7.89 -2.12
N ARG A 224 -16.56 -9.16 -2.23
CA ARG A 224 -17.09 -10.25 -1.43
C ARG A 224 -16.27 -10.51 -0.18
N ASP A 225 -14.99 -10.82 -0.36
CA ASP A 225 -14.17 -11.39 0.70
C ASP A 225 -13.58 -10.30 1.61
N VAL A 226 -13.10 -9.20 1.03
CA VAL A 226 -12.56 -8.07 1.82
C VAL A 226 -13.66 -7.37 2.59
N THR A 227 -14.82 -7.11 1.96
CA THR A 227 -15.98 -6.50 2.64
C THR A 227 -16.44 -7.36 3.83
N LYS A 228 -16.51 -8.68 3.64
CA LYS A 228 -16.84 -9.62 4.73
C LYS A 228 -15.83 -9.53 5.88
N THR A 229 -14.53 -9.44 5.56
CA THR A 229 -13.49 -9.35 6.57
C THR A 229 -13.54 -8.02 7.34
N ILE A 230 -13.89 -6.90 6.69
CA ILE A 230 -14.13 -5.62 7.38
C ILE A 230 -15.31 -5.76 8.35
N ALA A 231 -16.44 -6.35 7.92
CA ALA A 231 -17.57 -6.58 8.80
C ALA A 231 -17.20 -7.47 10.01
N GLU A 232 -16.51 -8.58 9.77
CA GLU A 232 -16.00 -9.46 10.85
C GLU A 232 -15.09 -8.72 11.83
N LEU A 233 -14.23 -7.82 11.34
CA LEU A 233 -13.36 -7.01 12.20
C LEU A 233 -14.18 -6.10 13.12
N LEU A 234 -15.16 -5.38 12.58
CA LEU A 234 -16.04 -4.48 13.34
C LEU A 234 -16.89 -5.28 14.36
N ASP A 235 -17.51 -6.36 13.92
CA ASP A 235 -18.29 -7.24 14.79
C ASP A 235 -17.48 -7.77 15.97
N SER A 236 -16.21 -8.15 15.73
CA SER A 236 -15.31 -8.64 16.77
C SER A 236 -15.00 -7.62 17.87
N GLN A 237 -15.16 -6.33 17.54
CA GLN A 237 -14.93 -5.21 18.45
C GLN A 237 -16.25 -4.59 18.97
N GLY A 238 -17.39 -5.12 18.55
CA GLY A 238 -18.71 -4.61 18.91
C GLY A 238 -18.98 -3.22 18.33
N LEU A 239 -18.34 -2.86 17.22
CA LEU A 239 -18.47 -1.57 16.56
C LEU A 239 -19.40 -1.66 15.33
N THR A 240 -20.13 -0.57 15.12
CA THR A 240 -20.85 -0.31 13.87
C THR A 240 -20.00 0.54 12.92
N GLY A 241 -20.35 0.57 11.63
CA GLY A 241 -19.67 1.45 10.66
C GLY A 241 -19.78 2.94 10.98
N ASP A 242 -20.83 3.34 11.71
CA ASP A 242 -21.04 4.74 12.10
C ASP A 242 -20.03 5.21 13.17
N GLU A 243 -19.52 4.28 13.98
CA GLU A 243 -18.52 4.54 15.03
C GLU A 243 -17.08 4.60 14.50
N VAL A 244 -16.88 4.30 13.22
CA VAL A 244 -15.60 4.47 12.53
C VAL A 244 -15.62 5.80 11.80
N ASP A 245 -14.60 6.62 11.99
CA ASP A 245 -14.50 7.93 11.35
C ASP A 245 -14.19 7.79 9.86
N TYR A 246 -13.20 6.95 9.50
CA TYR A 246 -12.77 6.76 8.12
C TYR A 246 -12.35 5.32 7.81
N PHE A 247 -12.57 4.93 6.55
CA PHE A 247 -12.14 3.67 5.94
C PHE A 247 -11.13 3.99 4.84
N LEU A 248 -9.83 3.86 5.13
CA LEU A 248 -8.76 4.04 4.16
C LEU A 248 -8.47 2.70 3.49
N LEU A 249 -9.10 2.47 2.36
CA LEU A 249 -8.95 1.23 1.60
C LEU A 249 -7.93 1.39 0.48
N HIS A 250 -7.36 0.27 0.04
CA HIS A 250 -6.53 0.23 -1.14
C HIS A 250 -7.23 0.91 -2.34
N GLN A 251 -6.53 1.79 -3.02
CA GLN A 251 -7.02 2.68 -4.09
C GLN A 251 -6.95 2.00 -5.46
N ALA A 252 -7.67 0.88 -5.63
CA ALA A 252 -7.65 0.11 -6.87
C ALA A 252 -8.57 0.68 -7.95
N ASN A 253 -9.81 1.04 -7.57
CA ASN A 253 -10.86 1.41 -8.50
C ASN A 253 -12.05 2.01 -7.72
N SER A 254 -12.59 3.14 -8.20
CA SER A 254 -13.71 3.84 -7.53
C SER A 254 -14.97 2.99 -7.43
N ARG A 255 -15.23 2.12 -8.42
CA ARG A 255 -16.39 1.23 -8.41
C ARG A 255 -16.28 0.16 -7.31
N ILE A 256 -15.06 -0.30 -7.00
CA ILE A 256 -14.82 -1.24 -5.89
C ILE A 256 -15.18 -0.54 -4.58
N LEU A 257 -14.65 0.66 -4.33
CA LEU A 257 -14.93 1.41 -3.10
C LEU A 257 -16.44 1.65 -2.91
N ALA A 258 -17.12 2.12 -3.96
CA ALA A 258 -18.56 2.37 -3.92
C ALA A 258 -19.38 1.09 -3.62
N LYS A 259 -18.97 -0.06 -4.21
CA LYS A 259 -19.64 -1.34 -3.96
C LYS A 259 -19.38 -1.86 -2.55
N MET A 260 -18.15 -1.69 -2.03
CA MET A 260 -17.81 -2.08 -0.66
C MET A 260 -18.58 -1.23 0.36
N ALA A 261 -18.58 0.09 0.20
CA ALA A 261 -19.35 1.02 1.05
C ALA A 261 -20.85 0.65 1.08
N GLY A 262 -21.45 0.47 -0.10
CA GLY A 262 -22.87 0.09 -0.20
C GLY A 262 -23.17 -1.29 0.43
N LYS A 263 -22.24 -2.25 0.35
CA LYS A 263 -22.40 -3.58 0.95
C LYS A 263 -22.26 -3.57 2.47
N LEU A 264 -21.41 -2.68 2.99
CA LEU A 264 -21.25 -2.43 4.42
C LEU A 264 -22.39 -1.58 5.01
N GLY A 265 -23.21 -0.93 4.15
CA GLY A 265 -24.24 0.00 4.59
C GLY A 265 -23.68 1.31 5.16
N ILE A 266 -22.44 1.69 4.74
CA ILE A 266 -21.71 2.84 5.24
C ILE A 266 -21.69 3.92 4.16
N GLY A 267 -21.83 5.19 4.54
CA GLY A 267 -21.79 6.32 3.62
C GLY A 267 -20.43 6.43 2.92
N ILE A 268 -20.44 6.73 1.61
CA ILE A 268 -19.23 6.80 0.79
C ILE A 268 -18.28 7.94 1.23
N GLU A 269 -18.78 8.94 1.91
CA GLU A 269 -18.03 10.06 2.47
C GLU A 269 -17.02 9.63 3.53
N LYS A 270 -17.20 8.46 4.14
CA LYS A 270 -16.22 7.86 5.06
C LYS A 270 -15.09 7.10 4.35
N PHE A 271 -15.13 7.00 3.02
CA PHE A 271 -14.14 6.33 2.19
C PHE A 271 -13.37 7.37 1.35
N PRO A 272 -12.40 8.09 1.92
CA PRO A 272 -11.60 9.03 1.14
C PRO A 272 -10.90 8.31 -0.01
N ALA A 273 -10.73 9.03 -1.13
CA ALA A 273 -10.15 8.48 -2.34
C ALA A 273 -9.27 9.50 -3.05
N ASN A 274 -8.14 9.05 -3.58
CA ASN A 274 -7.17 9.85 -4.34
C ASN A 274 -6.71 9.18 -5.65
N MET A 275 -7.26 8.00 -5.97
CA MET A 275 -6.89 7.27 -7.19
C MET A 275 -7.08 8.06 -8.48
N MET A 276 -7.97 9.07 -8.48
CA MET A 276 -8.17 9.94 -9.64
C MET A 276 -6.90 10.71 -10.02
N HIS A 277 -5.98 10.91 -9.07
CA HIS A 277 -4.73 11.67 -9.24
C HIS A 277 -3.50 10.77 -9.42
N TYR A 278 -3.53 9.55 -8.86
CA TYR A 278 -2.34 8.69 -8.78
C TYR A 278 -2.51 7.35 -9.46
N GLY A 279 -3.73 6.97 -9.84
CA GLY A 279 -4.04 5.60 -10.25
C GLY A 279 -3.92 4.62 -9.07
N ASN A 280 -3.72 3.37 -9.42
CA ASN A 280 -3.45 2.30 -8.46
C ASN A 280 -1.92 2.23 -8.21
N THR A 281 -1.48 2.64 -7.04
CA THR A 281 -0.08 2.58 -6.60
C THR A 281 0.21 1.37 -5.69
N SER A 282 -0.59 0.29 -5.78
CA SER A 282 -0.41 -0.96 -5.03
C SER A 282 -0.21 -0.76 -3.51
N ALA A 283 0.90 -1.23 -2.94
CA ALA A 283 1.20 -1.10 -1.52
C ALA A 283 1.36 0.36 -1.05
N ALA A 284 1.69 1.29 -1.94
CA ALA A 284 1.83 2.71 -1.62
C ALA A 284 0.48 3.44 -1.49
N SER A 285 -0.62 2.88 -1.99
CA SER A 285 -1.90 3.59 -2.11
C SER A 285 -2.49 4.02 -0.77
N ILE A 286 -2.50 3.15 0.23
CA ILE A 286 -3.02 3.46 1.57
C ILE A 286 -2.15 4.50 2.27
N PRO A 287 -0.81 4.36 2.36
CA PRO A 287 -0.01 5.33 3.07
C PRO A 287 0.08 6.70 2.37
N ILE A 288 -0.02 6.77 1.04
CA ILE A 288 -0.17 8.06 0.33
C ILE A 288 -1.48 8.73 0.75
N LEU A 289 -2.60 8.01 0.70
CA LEU A 289 -3.91 8.52 1.10
C LEU A 289 -3.91 8.96 2.57
N LEU A 290 -3.34 8.16 3.46
CA LEU A 290 -3.22 8.48 4.88
C LEU A 290 -2.43 9.79 5.10
N SER A 291 -1.30 9.94 4.43
CA SER A 291 -0.47 11.15 4.51
C SER A 291 -1.24 12.38 4.01
N GLU A 292 -1.91 12.30 2.87
CA GLU A 292 -2.73 13.40 2.34
C GLU A 292 -3.88 13.78 3.28
N CYS A 293 -4.58 12.79 3.86
CA CYS A 293 -5.65 13.05 4.83
C CYS A 293 -5.15 13.76 6.10
N VAL A 294 -3.95 13.43 6.57
CA VAL A 294 -3.31 14.11 7.71
C VAL A 294 -2.88 15.54 7.31
N GLU A 295 -2.25 15.70 6.17
CA GLU A 295 -1.83 17.03 5.67
C GLU A 295 -3.01 17.96 5.39
N ALA A 296 -4.13 17.41 4.93
CA ALA A 296 -5.38 18.15 4.75
C ALA A 296 -6.13 18.45 6.07
N GLY A 297 -5.68 17.90 7.20
CA GLY A 297 -6.30 18.08 8.52
C GLY A 297 -7.59 17.28 8.73
N SER A 298 -7.96 16.38 7.82
CA SER A 298 -9.12 15.48 7.98
C SER A 298 -8.82 14.33 8.93
N LEU A 299 -7.56 13.90 9.01
CA LEU A 299 -7.07 12.94 10.01
C LEU A 299 -6.05 13.59 10.94
N ARG A 300 -6.06 13.16 12.20
CA ARG A 300 -5.14 13.57 13.24
C ARG A 300 -4.44 12.37 13.86
N LEU A 301 -3.19 12.53 14.25
CA LEU A 301 -2.38 11.49 14.90
C LEU A 301 -2.38 11.64 16.44
N ASP A 302 -3.50 12.06 17.01
CA ASP A 302 -3.66 12.36 18.44
C ASP A 302 -4.42 11.27 19.23
N GLY A 303 -4.77 10.17 18.59
CA GLY A 303 -5.51 9.06 19.18
C GLY A 303 -7.03 9.24 19.19
N SER A 304 -7.55 10.36 18.66
CA SER A 304 -8.97 10.73 18.80
C SER A 304 -9.89 10.06 17.77
N GLN A 305 -9.35 9.62 16.64
CA GLN A 305 -10.14 9.10 15.53
C GLN A 305 -9.97 7.59 15.37
N THR A 306 -11.08 6.91 15.10
CA THR A 306 -11.11 5.47 14.81
C THR A 306 -11.08 5.26 13.31
N VAL A 307 -10.09 4.51 12.81
CA VAL A 307 -9.88 4.31 11.38
C VAL A 307 -9.72 2.83 11.05
N VAL A 308 -10.34 2.39 9.96
CA VAL A 308 -10.08 1.07 9.36
C VAL A 308 -9.17 1.24 8.16
N LEU A 309 -8.04 0.52 8.16
CA LEU A 309 -7.23 0.32 6.95
C LEU A 309 -7.57 -1.03 6.34
N ALA A 310 -7.73 -1.12 5.02
CA ALA A 310 -7.91 -2.40 4.34
C ALA A 310 -7.13 -2.47 3.03
N GLY A 311 -6.13 -3.35 2.99
CA GLY A 311 -5.32 -3.67 1.83
C GLY A 311 -5.72 -5.01 1.23
N PHE A 312 -5.73 -5.13 -0.11
CA PHE A 312 -6.08 -6.37 -0.79
C PHE A 312 -5.48 -6.41 -2.20
N GLY A 313 -5.07 -7.59 -2.65
CA GLY A 313 -4.44 -7.74 -3.97
C GLY A 313 -3.94 -9.16 -4.27
N GLY A 314 -2.89 -9.20 -5.09
CA GLY A 314 -2.27 -10.45 -5.53
C GLY A 314 -1.85 -11.37 -4.38
N GLY A 315 -1.95 -12.70 -4.67
CA GLY A 315 -1.65 -13.72 -3.71
C GLY A 315 -2.75 -14.82 -3.66
N LEU A 316 -4.07 -14.67 -3.56
CA LEU A 316 -4.66 -13.42 -3.11
C LEU A 316 -4.36 -13.20 -1.64
N THR A 317 -4.06 -11.98 -1.29
CA THR A 317 -3.84 -11.56 0.09
C THR A 317 -4.73 -10.37 0.44
N TRP A 318 -5.20 -10.30 1.67
CA TRP A 318 -5.93 -9.14 2.20
C TRP A 318 -5.78 -9.02 3.69
N GLY A 319 -5.79 -7.80 4.17
CA GLY A 319 -5.68 -7.49 5.58
C GLY A 319 -6.49 -6.27 5.95
N THR A 320 -6.98 -6.27 7.18
CA THR A 320 -7.70 -5.17 7.79
C THR A 320 -7.12 -4.85 9.15
N LEU A 321 -6.94 -3.56 9.44
CA LEU A 321 -6.51 -3.05 10.73
C LEU A 321 -7.52 -2.04 11.25
N LEU A 322 -7.85 -2.12 12.54
CA LEU A 322 -8.61 -1.11 13.26
C LEU A 322 -7.66 -0.33 14.16
N LEU A 323 -7.59 0.97 13.95
CA LEU A 323 -6.62 1.85 14.60
C LEU A 323 -7.30 3.01 15.32
N LYS A 324 -6.62 3.53 16.35
CA LYS A 324 -6.78 4.89 16.87
C LYS A 324 -5.63 5.75 16.32
N LEU A 325 -5.97 6.74 15.48
CA LEU A 325 -5.02 7.70 14.92
C LEU A 325 -5.07 9.00 15.64
#